data_78c540b762e3e59a4816f9501502a6c0
#
_entry.id   78c540b762e3e59a4816f9501502a6c0
#
_cell.length_a   1.000
_cell.length_b   1.000
_cell.length_c   1.000
_cell.angle_alpha   90.00
_cell.angle_beta   90.00
_cell.angle_gamma   90.00
#
_symmetry.space_group_name_H-M   'P 1'
#
loop_
_entity.id
_entity.type
_entity.pdbx_description
1 polymer ?
#
loop_
_entity_poly.entity_id
_entity_poly.type
_entity_poly.pdbx_seq_one_letter_code
_entity_poly.pdbx_strand_id
1 'polypeptide(L)'
;MAGGARKEETMKKLMALVTALLLICTLVGCGGAPLKKPSEQDTLALLRQEIADSGSQCGVAYLGYMPDGGDVSAWLADNGWTQTFPFLSDLTEQQVVTQEGGEVYCIVPAEKNAHVTVEAYDAFNEADPLGDVLYDSADGAPICLRGNVSEIMGNLRVTVETAGGQAVYFPSLSLRDGSVSTLTEQGRVYNFTPGAIHGAPQIRELYSEDFDYTDSMGNTGHYTYRVPQLEADTEGAASINGAIEREYGPFVEEALACKDGGYSISCAYIVWETHQYGDILSLVMSCAWDGDVNQYSVYLYDTDSGTRLNTAELLAEMGVDETAFLDAVRQAAAERFDGNYADCTGNFGDFLAERRAWTLSDDNINMDVMVAYPDEDGQLHVVLPIGSIAGADAYEEWLTPELGAVG
;
A
#
# COMPACT_ATOMS: atom_id res chain seq x y z
N MET A 1 33.58 56.97 -25.07
CA MET A 1 33.39 55.63 -25.67
C MET A 1 34.04 54.50 -24.86
N ALA A 2 34.01 54.53 -23.55
CA ALA A 2 34.66 53.48 -22.68
C ALA A 2 33.67 52.59 -21.90
N GLY A 3 32.35 52.75 -22.07
CA GLY A 3 31.34 52.00 -21.34
C GLY A 3 30.85 50.68 -21.99
N GLY A 4 31.06 50.51 -23.29
CA GLY A 4 30.59 49.36 -24.05
C GLY A 4 31.47 48.14 -23.91
N ALA A 5 32.76 48.30 -23.90
CA ALA A 5 33.71 47.18 -23.84
C ALA A 5 33.67 46.41 -22.48
N ARG A 6 33.38 47.13 -21.38
CA ARG A 6 33.32 46.55 -20.06
C ARG A 6 32.07 45.69 -19.81
N LYS A 7 30.94 46.07 -20.47
CA LYS A 7 29.70 45.31 -20.43
C LYS A 7 29.79 44.00 -21.23
N GLU A 8 30.46 44.02 -22.37
CA GLU A 8 30.65 42.89 -23.24
C GLU A 8 31.59 41.83 -22.63
N GLU A 9 32.64 42.29 -21.95
CA GLU A 9 33.58 41.42 -21.26
C GLU A 9 32.93 40.72 -20.01
N THR A 10 32.08 41.47 -19.31
CA THR A 10 31.31 40.90 -18.17
C THR A 10 30.29 39.89 -18.63
N MET A 11 29.62 40.11 -19.76
CA MET A 11 28.66 39.20 -20.34
C MET A 11 29.33 37.94 -20.89
N LYS A 12 30.51 38.04 -21.48
CA LYS A 12 31.31 36.86 -21.93
C LYS A 12 31.80 36.02 -20.73
N LYS A 13 32.19 36.64 -19.62
CA LYS A 13 32.58 35.95 -18.40
C LYS A 13 31.37 35.26 -17.70
N LEU A 14 30.19 35.91 -17.73
CA LEU A 14 28.97 35.32 -17.21
C LEU A 14 28.48 34.15 -18.06
N MET A 15 28.54 34.29 -19.40
CA MET A 15 28.23 33.19 -20.31
C MET A 15 29.20 32.00 -20.17
N ALA A 16 30.50 32.28 -20.02
CA ALA A 16 31.50 31.25 -19.80
C ALA A 16 31.29 30.52 -18.42
N LEU A 17 30.85 31.25 -17.39
CA LEU A 17 30.53 30.69 -16.08
C LEU A 17 29.28 29.82 -16.13
N VAL A 18 28.23 30.26 -16.85
CA VAL A 18 26.98 29.50 -17.05
C VAL A 18 27.23 28.25 -17.89
N THR A 19 28.11 28.37 -18.95
CA THR A 19 28.46 27.20 -19.75
C THR A 19 29.35 26.21 -18.96
N ALA A 20 30.23 26.71 -18.10
CA ALA A 20 31.03 25.84 -17.21
C ALA A 20 30.16 25.17 -16.12
N LEU A 21 29.14 25.88 -15.58
CA LEU A 21 28.17 25.28 -14.65
C LEU A 21 27.30 24.24 -15.36
N LEU A 22 26.83 24.48 -16.57
CA LEU A 22 26.09 23.49 -17.38
C LEU A 22 26.95 22.28 -17.76
N LEU A 23 28.26 22.50 -18.06
CA LEU A 23 29.19 21.39 -18.32
C LEU A 23 29.54 20.58 -17.04
N ILE A 24 29.54 21.20 -15.86
CA ILE A 24 29.71 20.51 -14.57
C ILE A 24 28.44 19.71 -14.24
N CYS A 25 27.25 20.21 -14.54
CA CYS A 25 25.99 19.46 -14.40
C CYS A 25 25.87 18.29 -15.40
N THR A 26 26.53 18.37 -16.59
CA THR A 26 26.56 17.26 -17.56
C THR A 26 27.72 16.29 -17.36
N LEU A 27 28.72 16.64 -16.52
CA LEU A 27 29.85 15.76 -16.15
C LEU A 27 29.67 15.10 -14.77
N VAL A 28 28.71 15.54 -13.97
CA VAL A 28 28.05 14.72 -12.96
C VAL A 28 26.92 13.98 -13.68
N GLY A 29 27.25 13.34 -14.79
CA GLY A 29 26.51 12.22 -15.32
C GLY A 29 26.48 11.19 -14.21
N CYS A 30 25.35 10.98 -13.64
CA CYS A 30 25.04 9.85 -12.79
C CYS A 30 25.40 8.56 -13.50
N GLY A 31 26.69 8.20 -13.48
CA GLY A 31 27.10 6.85 -13.36
C GLY A 31 26.77 6.46 -11.92
N GLY A 32 25.50 6.38 -11.58
CA GLY A 32 25.08 5.63 -10.44
C GLY A 32 25.64 4.25 -10.68
N ALA A 33 26.64 3.83 -9.88
CA ALA A 33 26.95 2.41 -9.78
C ALA A 33 25.60 1.74 -9.56
N PRO A 34 25.29 0.63 -10.28
CA PRO A 34 24.05 -0.08 -10.07
C PRO A 34 23.91 -0.26 -8.57
N LEU A 35 22.82 0.22 -7.99
CA LEU A 35 22.56 0.11 -6.56
C LEU A 35 22.77 -1.36 -6.25
N LYS A 36 23.83 -1.65 -5.51
CA LYS A 36 24.17 -3.01 -5.16
C LYS A 36 22.97 -3.50 -4.35
N LYS A 37 22.27 -4.55 -4.83
CA LYS A 37 21.22 -5.18 -4.01
C LYS A 37 21.76 -5.30 -2.60
N PRO A 38 21.02 -4.81 -1.57
CA PRO A 38 21.50 -4.92 -0.20
C PRO A 38 21.88 -6.37 0.06
N SER A 39 23.00 -6.60 0.73
CA SER A 39 23.34 -7.96 1.12
C SER A 39 22.33 -8.39 2.18
N GLU A 40 22.09 -9.68 2.30
CA GLU A 40 21.19 -10.30 3.27
C GLU A 40 21.36 -9.75 4.70
N GLN A 41 22.61 -9.53 5.13
CA GLN A 41 22.95 -8.92 6.41
C GLN A 41 22.58 -7.43 6.47
N ASP A 42 22.60 -6.73 5.35
CA ASP A 42 22.26 -5.32 5.28
C ASP A 42 20.77 -5.10 5.45
N THR A 43 19.91 -5.94 4.84
CA THR A 43 18.45 -5.87 4.94
C THR A 43 17.96 -6.06 6.38
N LEU A 44 18.48 -7.09 7.08
CA LEU A 44 18.12 -7.33 8.47
C LEU A 44 18.62 -6.21 9.40
N ALA A 45 19.80 -5.64 9.11
CA ALA A 45 20.33 -4.54 9.91
C ALA A 45 19.52 -3.25 9.74
N LEU A 46 19.09 -2.95 8.51
CA LEU A 46 18.24 -1.80 8.21
C LEU A 46 16.88 -1.94 8.91
N LEU A 47 16.23 -3.09 8.79
CA LEU A 47 14.95 -3.34 9.44
C LEU A 47 15.04 -3.20 10.97
N ARG A 48 16.10 -3.73 11.58
CA ARG A 48 16.33 -3.55 13.02
C ARG A 48 16.51 -2.08 13.41
N GLN A 49 17.16 -1.29 12.55
CA GLN A 49 17.32 0.14 12.79
C GLN A 49 15.95 0.85 12.75
N GLU A 50 15.11 0.55 11.77
CA GLU A 50 13.75 1.10 11.68
C GLU A 50 12.89 0.75 12.90
N ILE A 51 12.93 -0.53 13.31
CA ILE A 51 12.23 -0.99 14.52
C ILE A 51 12.70 -0.21 15.75
N ALA A 52 14.02 -0.04 15.90
CA ALA A 52 14.60 0.70 17.02
C ALA A 52 14.23 2.19 16.97
N ASP A 53 14.26 2.81 15.79
CA ASP A 53 13.92 4.22 15.59
C ASP A 53 12.44 4.50 15.89
N SER A 54 11.55 3.51 15.67
CA SER A 54 10.15 3.59 16.09
C SER A 54 9.95 3.46 17.61
N GLY A 55 11.00 3.13 18.36
CA GLY A 55 10.95 2.85 19.80
C GLY A 55 10.29 1.51 20.14
N SER A 56 10.28 0.57 19.21
CA SER A 56 9.69 -0.76 19.36
C SER A 56 10.74 -1.79 19.75
N GLN A 57 10.31 -2.87 20.42
CA GLN A 57 11.16 -4.00 20.81
C GLN A 57 11.27 -5.04 19.70
N CYS A 58 10.28 -5.11 18.82
CA CYS A 58 10.29 -5.97 17.65
C CYS A 58 9.46 -5.39 16.52
N GLY A 59 9.71 -5.88 15.31
CA GLY A 59 8.89 -5.68 14.13
C GLY A 59 8.14 -6.97 13.77
N VAL A 60 6.93 -6.83 13.22
CA VAL A 60 6.09 -7.93 12.78
C VAL A 60 5.57 -7.62 11.38
N ALA A 61 5.61 -8.62 10.49
CA ALA A 61 4.98 -8.56 9.18
C ALA A 61 4.08 -9.76 8.94
N TYR A 62 2.94 -9.56 8.35
CA TYR A 62 2.09 -10.62 7.82
C TYR A 62 2.57 -11.01 6.43
N LEU A 63 2.79 -12.29 6.21
CA LEU A 63 3.31 -12.82 4.95
C LEU A 63 2.24 -13.52 4.09
N GLY A 64 1.08 -13.78 4.63
CA GLY A 64 -0.02 -14.39 3.92
C GLY A 64 -0.54 -15.69 4.54
N TYR A 65 -1.49 -16.32 3.85
CA TYR A 65 -2.10 -17.57 4.23
C TYR A 65 -1.44 -18.75 3.51
N MET A 66 -1.04 -19.75 4.28
CA MET A 66 -0.46 -20.98 3.75
C MET A 66 -1.45 -22.14 3.93
N PRO A 67 -1.80 -22.91 2.87
CA PRO A 67 -2.66 -24.08 2.97
C PRO A 67 -2.09 -25.17 3.89
N ASP A 68 -2.97 -26.01 4.42
CA ASP A 68 -2.58 -27.11 5.31
C ASP A 68 -1.64 -28.11 4.61
N GLY A 69 -0.69 -28.66 5.38
CA GLY A 69 0.18 -29.75 4.98
C GLY A 69 1.45 -29.35 4.22
N GLY A 70 1.71 -28.04 4.08
CA GLY A 70 2.92 -27.53 3.42
C GLY A 70 4.08 -27.29 4.38
N ASP A 71 5.30 -27.20 3.82
CA ASP A 71 6.51 -26.76 4.49
C ASP A 71 6.63 -25.23 4.39
N VAL A 72 6.80 -24.54 5.53
CA VAL A 72 6.84 -23.07 5.59
C VAL A 72 8.02 -22.51 4.78
N SER A 73 9.19 -23.15 4.84
CA SER A 73 10.37 -22.67 4.13
C SER A 73 10.20 -22.75 2.61
N ALA A 74 9.61 -23.87 2.14
CA ALA A 74 9.27 -24.00 0.72
C ALA A 74 8.23 -22.98 0.29
N TRP A 75 7.19 -22.78 1.10
CA TRP A 75 6.15 -21.80 0.84
C TRP A 75 6.70 -20.36 0.80
N LEU A 76 7.60 -20.00 1.70
CA LEU A 76 8.28 -18.70 1.68
C LEU A 76 9.05 -18.46 0.37
N ALA A 77 9.76 -19.49 -0.11
CA ALA A 77 10.50 -19.39 -1.36
C ALA A 77 9.57 -19.30 -2.58
N ASP A 78 8.52 -20.11 -2.62
CA ASP A 78 7.57 -20.17 -3.74
C ASP A 78 6.75 -18.86 -3.88
N ASN A 79 6.53 -18.14 -2.76
CA ASN A 79 5.83 -16.86 -2.74
C ASN A 79 6.78 -15.64 -2.78
N GLY A 80 8.06 -15.84 -3.09
CA GLY A 80 9.03 -14.75 -3.25
C GLY A 80 9.51 -14.08 -1.95
N TRP A 81 9.05 -14.55 -0.77
CA TRP A 81 9.41 -13.94 0.51
C TRP A 81 10.90 -14.00 0.84
N THR A 82 11.60 -15.04 0.38
CA THR A 82 13.05 -15.13 0.53
C THR A 82 13.81 -14.17 -0.39
N GLN A 83 13.18 -13.64 -1.43
CA GLN A 83 13.72 -12.57 -2.26
C GLN A 83 13.50 -11.21 -1.60
N THR A 84 12.31 -11.02 -1.02
CA THR A 84 11.90 -9.82 -0.29
C THR A 84 12.67 -9.68 1.02
N PHE A 85 12.77 -10.75 1.77
CA PHE A 85 13.51 -10.83 3.03
C PHE A 85 14.58 -11.93 2.94
N PRO A 86 15.77 -11.65 2.39
CA PRO A 86 16.80 -12.66 2.19
C PRO A 86 17.15 -13.45 3.45
N PHE A 87 17.03 -12.86 4.64
CA PHE A 87 17.26 -13.53 5.92
C PHE A 87 16.25 -14.66 6.23
N LEU A 88 15.12 -14.72 5.51
CA LEU A 88 14.16 -15.83 5.62
C LEU A 88 14.66 -17.11 4.92
N SER A 89 15.65 -17.01 4.02
CA SER A 89 16.27 -18.18 3.40
C SER A 89 17.15 -18.98 4.37
N ASP A 90 17.64 -18.34 5.43
CA ASP A 90 18.56 -18.93 6.41
C ASP A 90 17.87 -19.40 7.70
N LEU A 91 16.51 -19.33 7.74
CA LEU A 91 15.77 -19.81 8.90
C LEU A 91 16.04 -21.31 9.15
N THR A 92 16.41 -21.62 10.38
CA THR A 92 16.52 -23.00 10.85
C THR A 92 15.12 -23.55 11.19
N GLU A 93 14.98 -24.88 11.26
CA GLU A 93 13.73 -25.52 11.68
C GLU A 93 13.23 -25.01 13.04
N GLN A 94 14.13 -24.63 13.94
CA GLN A 94 13.78 -24.10 15.27
C GLN A 94 13.20 -22.68 15.19
N GLN A 95 13.56 -21.91 14.17
CA GLN A 95 13.07 -20.55 13.97
C GLN A 95 11.72 -20.51 13.22
N VAL A 96 11.23 -21.67 12.80
CA VAL A 96 9.91 -21.82 12.19
C VAL A 96 8.97 -22.44 13.22
N VAL A 97 8.17 -21.58 13.86
CA VAL A 97 7.22 -22.00 14.90
C VAL A 97 5.88 -22.28 14.25
N THR A 98 5.37 -23.51 14.39
CA THR A 98 4.13 -23.94 13.75
C THR A 98 3.09 -24.34 14.77
N GLN A 99 1.90 -23.80 14.63
CA GLN A 99 0.66 -24.13 15.32
C GLN A 99 -0.44 -24.47 14.30
N GLU A 100 -1.62 -24.84 14.79
CA GLU A 100 -2.80 -24.98 13.94
C GLU A 100 -3.15 -23.62 13.31
N GLY A 101 -3.43 -23.64 12.01
CA GLY A 101 -3.76 -22.46 11.23
C GLY A 101 -2.84 -22.25 10.02
N GLY A 102 -3.19 -21.32 9.20
CA GLY A 102 -2.54 -21.06 7.92
C GLY A 102 -1.89 -19.69 7.79
N GLU A 103 -2.12 -18.78 8.72
CA GLU A 103 -1.52 -17.45 8.69
C GLU A 103 -0.03 -17.51 9.05
N VAL A 104 0.78 -16.85 8.22
CA VAL A 104 2.24 -16.83 8.36
C VAL A 104 2.72 -15.39 8.58
N TYR A 105 3.56 -15.19 9.58
CA TYR A 105 4.22 -13.90 9.84
C TYR A 105 5.67 -14.06 10.21
N CYS A 106 6.41 -12.98 9.94
CA CYS A 106 7.79 -12.81 10.36
C CYS A 106 7.84 -11.90 11.59
N ILE A 107 8.68 -12.26 12.55
CA ILE A 107 9.01 -11.43 13.71
C ILE A 107 10.51 -11.17 13.69
N VAL A 108 10.87 -9.89 13.79
CA VAL A 108 12.25 -9.45 13.86
C VAL A 108 12.49 -8.69 15.14
N PRO A 109 13.28 -9.21 16.09
CA PRO A 109 13.67 -8.45 17.27
C PRO A 109 14.53 -7.24 16.93
N ALA A 110 14.32 -6.11 17.61
CA ALA A 110 15.11 -4.89 17.42
C ALA A 110 16.60 -5.11 17.72
N GLU A 111 16.91 -5.98 18.69
CA GLU A 111 18.26 -6.23 19.16
C GLU A 111 18.71 -7.66 18.84
N LYS A 112 20.01 -7.81 18.47
CA LYS A 112 20.61 -9.11 18.12
C LYS A 112 20.68 -10.11 19.27
N ASN A 113 20.51 -9.66 20.51
CA ASN A 113 20.54 -10.47 21.73
C ASN A 113 19.21 -10.38 22.49
N ALA A 114 18.14 -10.05 21.80
CA ALA A 114 16.80 -10.09 22.39
C ALA A 114 16.43 -11.51 22.78
N HIS A 115 15.72 -11.65 23.89
CA HIS A 115 15.11 -12.91 24.29
C HIS A 115 13.69 -12.95 23.72
N VAL A 116 13.39 -13.99 22.96
CA VAL A 116 12.06 -14.19 22.34
C VAL A 116 11.47 -15.48 22.86
N THR A 117 10.26 -15.38 23.40
CA THR A 117 9.45 -16.54 23.82
C THR A 117 8.13 -16.53 23.07
N VAL A 118 7.75 -17.68 22.51
CA VAL A 118 6.43 -17.90 21.90
C VAL A 118 5.74 -19.02 22.65
N GLU A 119 4.53 -18.75 23.08
CA GLU A 119 3.71 -19.69 23.85
C GLU A 119 2.38 -19.89 23.14
N ALA A 120 1.86 -21.11 23.22
CA ALA A 120 0.47 -21.35 22.86
C ALA A 120 -0.45 -20.56 23.80
N TYR A 121 -1.54 -20.01 23.28
CA TYR A 121 -2.45 -19.15 24.03
C TYR A 121 -3.90 -19.52 23.76
N ASP A 122 -4.68 -19.64 24.83
CA ASP A 122 -6.13 -19.86 24.75
C ASP A 122 -6.86 -18.74 25.51
N ALA A 123 -7.32 -17.76 24.78
CA ALA A 123 -8.06 -16.61 25.31
C ALA A 123 -9.36 -17.00 26.04
N PHE A 124 -9.91 -18.18 25.78
CA PHE A 124 -11.16 -18.65 26.40
C PHE A 124 -10.92 -19.40 27.69
N ASN A 125 -9.68 -19.74 28.03
CA ASN A 125 -9.30 -20.36 29.28
C ASN A 125 -8.83 -19.31 30.31
N GLU A 126 -9.76 -18.60 30.92
CA GLU A 126 -9.46 -17.51 31.87
C GLU A 126 -8.60 -17.92 33.06
N ALA A 127 -8.64 -19.23 33.43
CA ALA A 127 -7.92 -19.72 34.59
C ALA A 127 -6.44 -20.05 34.31
N ASP A 128 -6.13 -20.47 33.08
CA ASP A 128 -4.78 -20.84 32.65
C ASP A 128 -4.69 -20.65 31.13
N PRO A 129 -4.51 -19.41 30.65
CA PRO A 129 -4.54 -19.12 29.24
C PRO A 129 -3.26 -19.50 28.48
N LEU A 130 -2.16 -19.78 29.19
CA LEU A 130 -0.87 -20.14 28.61
C LEU A 130 -0.76 -21.68 28.46
N GLY A 131 -0.38 -22.08 27.25
CA GLY A 131 -0.09 -23.49 26.96
C GLY A 131 1.41 -23.76 26.89
N ASP A 132 1.80 -24.66 25.99
CA ASP A 132 3.19 -25.05 25.81
C ASP A 132 4.06 -23.92 25.29
N VAL A 133 5.31 -23.86 25.74
CA VAL A 133 6.35 -22.99 25.13
C VAL A 133 6.77 -23.61 23.81
N LEU A 134 6.54 -22.89 22.72
CA LEU A 134 6.80 -23.33 21.35
C LEU A 134 8.17 -22.88 20.86
N TYR A 135 8.65 -21.75 21.36
CA TYR A 135 9.96 -21.18 21.05
C TYR A 135 10.50 -20.42 22.26
N ASP A 136 11.78 -20.55 22.50
CA ASP A 136 12.50 -19.85 23.56
C ASP A 136 13.98 -19.69 23.15
N SER A 137 14.40 -18.49 22.84
CA SER A 137 15.79 -18.18 22.48
C SER A 137 16.19 -16.76 22.85
N ALA A 138 17.46 -16.61 23.22
CA ALA A 138 18.08 -15.32 23.56
C ALA A 138 19.12 -14.85 22.53
N ASP A 139 19.04 -15.34 21.29
CA ASP A 139 19.96 -15.00 20.21
C ASP A 139 19.48 -13.82 19.35
N GLY A 140 18.25 -13.36 19.57
CA GLY A 140 17.63 -12.26 18.81
C GLY A 140 17.45 -12.58 17.33
N ALA A 141 17.45 -13.85 16.94
CA ALA A 141 17.23 -14.25 15.56
C ALA A 141 15.81 -13.91 15.08
N PRO A 142 15.62 -13.59 13.79
CA PRO A 142 14.30 -13.54 13.20
C PRO A 142 13.60 -14.89 13.30
N ILE A 143 12.29 -14.89 13.48
CA ILE A 143 11.48 -16.09 13.50
C ILE A 143 10.30 -15.98 12.55
N CYS A 144 9.86 -17.11 12.03
CA CYS A 144 8.64 -17.21 11.24
C CYS A 144 7.60 -17.98 12.06
N LEU A 145 6.42 -17.39 12.23
CA LEU A 145 5.30 -18.02 12.90
C LEU A 145 4.26 -18.47 11.88
N ARG A 146 3.73 -19.66 12.07
CA ARG A 146 2.50 -20.11 11.41
C ARG A 146 1.48 -20.47 12.48
N GLY A 147 0.34 -19.81 12.44
CA GLY A 147 -0.70 -20.04 13.45
C GLY A 147 -2.04 -19.47 13.04
N ASN A 148 -3.07 -19.82 13.78
CA ASN A 148 -4.40 -19.26 13.62
C ASN A 148 -4.46 -17.89 14.28
N VAL A 149 -4.88 -16.89 13.52
CA VAL A 149 -5.00 -15.51 13.95
C VAL A 149 -6.46 -15.10 13.84
N SER A 150 -7.04 -14.68 14.95
CA SER A 150 -8.41 -14.16 14.97
C SER A 150 -8.40 -12.64 15.12
N GLU A 151 -9.51 -11.99 14.76
CA GLU A 151 -9.69 -10.53 14.91
C GLU A 151 -9.50 -10.05 16.37
N ILE A 152 -9.69 -10.92 17.35
CA ILE A 152 -9.69 -10.53 18.75
C ILE A 152 -8.40 -10.99 19.44
N MET A 153 -8.03 -12.25 19.31
CA MET A 153 -6.80 -12.84 19.87
C MET A 153 -6.42 -14.06 19.04
N GLY A 154 -5.16 -14.14 18.64
CA GLY A 154 -4.59 -15.33 18.05
C GLY A 154 -4.46 -16.46 19.09
N ASN A 155 -3.99 -17.61 18.65
CA ASN A 155 -3.66 -18.74 19.51
C ASN A 155 -2.20 -18.71 20.02
N LEU A 156 -1.53 -17.57 19.87
CA LEU A 156 -0.14 -17.38 20.24
C LEU A 156 0.04 -16.14 21.12
N ARG A 157 0.90 -16.26 22.11
CA ARG A 157 1.45 -15.14 22.87
C ARG A 157 2.93 -15.02 22.56
N VAL A 158 3.36 -13.83 22.22
CA VAL A 158 4.77 -13.54 21.92
C VAL A 158 5.31 -12.55 22.94
N THR A 159 6.45 -12.88 23.51
CA THR A 159 7.20 -11.99 24.42
C THR A 159 8.57 -11.73 23.81
N VAL A 160 8.94 -10.46 23.70
CA VAL A 160 10.26 -10.02 23.23
C VAL A 160 10.87 -9.12 24.29
N GLU A 161 11.99 -9.53 24.85
CA GLU A 161 12.75 -8.78 25.84
C GLU A 161 14.05 -8.25 25.23
N THR A 162 14.25 -6.94 25.35
CA THR A 162 15.43 -6.23 24.87
C THR A 162 16.04 -5.41 26.02
N ALA A 163 17.21 -4.82 25.82
CA ALA A 163 17.76 -3.87 26.77
C ALA A 163 16.88 -2.61 26.92
N GLY A 164 16.13 -2.26 25.86
CA GLY A 164 15.21 -1.13 25.83
C GLY A 164 13.86 -1.40 26.48
N GLY A 165 13.54 -2.62 26.85
CA GLY A 165 12.26 -3.00 27.46
C GLY A 165 11.72 -4.34 27.00
N GLN A 166 10.46 -4.58 27.30
CA GLN A 166 9.73 -5.80 26.92
C GLN A 166 8.52 -5.43 26.07
N ALA A 167 8.23 -6.26 25.08
CA ALA A 167 6.95 -6.27 24.39
C ALA A 167 6.28 -7.62 24.60
N VAL A 168 5.02 -7.60 25.03
CA VAL A 168 4.16 -8.78 25.13
C VAL A 168 2.95 -8.52 24.25
N TYR A 169 2.70 -9.35 23.28
CA TYR A 169 1.60 -9.15 22.34
C TYR A 169 0.98 -10.46 21.85
N PHE A 170 -0.23 -10.33 21.36
CA PHE A 170 -1.01 -11.39 20.77
C PHE A 170 -1.21 -11.04 19.28
N PRO A 171 -0.59 -11.79 18.35
CA PRO A 171 -0.79 -11.54 16.94
C PRO A 171 -2.26 -11.71 16.56
N SER A 172 -2.81 -10.76 15.84
CA SER A 172 -4.15 -10.86 15.26
C SER A 172 -4.14 -10.18 13.88
N LEU A 173 -4.92 -10.71 12.95
CA LEU A 173 -5.05 -10.19 11.61
C LEU A 173 -6.19 -9.16 11.53
N SER A 174 -5.92 -7.98 10.99
CA SER A 174 -6.99 -7.05 10.62
C SER A 174 -7.61 -7.50 9.30
N LEU A 175 -8.92 -7.74 9.30
CA LEU A 175 -9.64 -8.15 8.08
C LEU A 175 -9.84 -6.99 7.08
N ARG A 176 -9.54 -5.74 7.49
CA ARG A 176 -9.76 -4.58 6.62
C ARG A 176 -8.62 -4.35 5.63
N ASP A 177 -7.39 -4.62 6.02
CA ASP A 177 -6.21 -4.23 5.27
C ASP A 177 -5.10 -5.31 5.24
N GLY A 178 -5.37 -6.50 5.76
CA GLY A 178 -4.36 -7.56 5.85
C GLY A 178 -3.21 -7.26 6.81
N SER A 179 -3.24 -6.11 7.51
CA SER A 179 -2.21 -5.78 8.49
C SER A 179 -2.32 -6.63 9.73
N VAL A 180 -1.19 -6.83 10.41
CA VAL A 180 -1.18 -7.49 11.71
C VAL A 180 -1.52 -6.45 12.78
N SER A 181 -2.72 -6.55 13.33
CA SER A 181 -3.05 -5.87 14.57
C SER A 181 -2.38 -6.59 15.72
N THR A 182 -1.62 -5.88 16.53
CA THR A 182 -1.03 -6.42 17.74
C THR A 182 -1.72 -5.84 18.97
N LEU A 183 -2.40 -6.70 19.73
CA LEU A 183 -2.79 -6.33 21.08
C LEU A 183 -1.55 -6.41 21.95
N THR A 184 -1.10 -5.29 22.48
CA THR A 184 0.06 -5.24 23.35
C THR A 184 -0.38 -5.14 24.81
N GLU A 185 0.05 -6.08 25.66
CA GLU A 185 -0.04 -5.91 27.10
C GLU A 185 1.03 -4.96 27.62
N GLN A 186 2.20 -4.98 26.98
CA GLN A 186 3.35 -4.16 27.38
C GLN A 186 4.27 -3.90 26.18
N GLY A 187 4.83 -2.68 26.10
CA GLY A 187 5.82 -2.33 25.09
C GLY A 187 5.21 -1.91 23.76
N ARG A 188 6.04 -1.82 22.74
CA ARG A 188 5.66 -1.43 21.38
C ARG A 188 6.10 -2.48 20.37
N VAL A 189 5.26 -2.69 19.37
CA VAL A 189 5.50 -3.55 18.23
C VAL A 189 5.40 -2.70 16.97
N TYR A 190 6.37 -2.81 16.09
CA TYR A 190 6.42 -2.14 14.80
C TYR A 190 5.84 -3.07 13.72
N ASN A 191 4.77 -2.68 13.07
CA ASN A 191 4.25 -3.40 11.91
C ASN A 191 5.01 -2.92 10.67
N PHE A 192 5.71 -3.82 10.00
CA PHE A 192 6.39 -3.50 8.76
C PHE A 192 5.73 -4.22 7.58
N THR A 193 5.68 -3.54 6.46
CA THR A 193 5.12 -4.10 5.23
C THR A 193 6.24 -4.76 4.42
N PRO A 194 6.03 -5.96 3.89
CA PRO A 194 6.92 -6.53 2.90
C PRO A 194 7.04 -5.55 1.71
N GLY A 195 8.25 -5.23 1.30
CA GLY A 195 8.49 -4.26 0.23
C GLY A 195 9.14 -2.95 0.69
N ALA A 196 8.93 -2.50 1.91
CA ALA A 196 9.59 -1.31 2.47
C ALA A 196 11.14 -1.39 2.43
N ILE A 197 11.72 -2.59 2.38
CA ILE A 197 13.17 -2.84 2.42
C ILE A 197 13.80 -2.94 1.03
N HIS A 198 13.01 -3.01 -0.05
CA HIS A 198 13.52 -3.21 -1.43
C HIS A 198 13.49 -1.97 -2.32
N GLY A 199 13.47 -0.78 -1.75
CA GLY A 199 13.39 0.48 -2.52
C GLY A 199 11.96 0.97 -2.73
N ALA A 200 10.95 0.20 -2.32
CA ALA A 200 9.60 0.76 -2.18
C ALA A 200 9.64 1.83 -1.09
N PRO A 201 9.08 3.02 -1.34
CA PRO A 201 9.01 4.07 -0.34
C PRO A 201 8.17 3.58 0.84
N GLN A 202 8.58 3.92 2.06
CA GLN A 202 7.69 3.78 3.21
C GLN A 202 6.46 4.66 2.98
N ILE A 203 5.31 4.17 3.42
CA ILE A 203 4.09 4.95 3.37
C ILE A 203 3.71 5.31 4.80
N ARG A 204 3.72 6.60 5.04
CA ARG A 204 3.30 7.16 6.32
C ARG A 204 1.93 7.79 6.18
N GLU A 205 1.08 7.65 7.18
CA GLU A 205 -0.14 8.45 7.26
C GLU A 205 0.21 9.90 7.62
N LEU A 206 0.05 10.80 6.65
CA LEU A 206 0.19 12.24 6.86
C LEU A 206 -0.93 12.76 7.76
N TYR A 207 -2.12 12.19 7.59
CA TYR A 207 -3.30 12.48 8.37
C TYR A 207 -4.03 11.18 8.71
N SER A 208 -4.39 11.00 9.98
CA SER A 208 -5.05 9.80 10.50
C SER A 208 -6.00 10.21 11.62
N GLU A 209 -7.30 10.25 11.32
CA GLU A 209 -8.32 10.62 12.30
C GLU A 209 -9.60 9.80 12.11
N ASP A 210 -10.18 9.41 13.25
CA ASP A 210 -11.55 8.89 13.35
C ASP A 210 -12.33 9.80 14.28
N PHE A 211 -13.55 10.16 13.88
CA PHE A 211 -14.43 10.96 14.74
C PHE A 211 -15.90 10.74 14.42
N ASP A 212 -16.72 10.88 15.46
CA ASP A 212 -18.16 10.91 15.32
C ASP A 212 -18.64 12.34 15.16
N TYR A 213 -19.51 12.54 14.21
CA TYR A 213 -20.15 13.81 13.95
C TYR A 213 -21.67 13.69 14.17
N THR A 214 -22.26 14.70 14.80
CA THR A 214 -23.71 14.80 14.93
C THR A 214 -24.18 16.09 14.27
N ASP A 215 -25.00 15.97 13.24
CA ASP A 215 -25.54 17.12 12.53
C ASP A 215 -26.59 17.90 13.38
N SER A 216 -27.01 19.05 12.86
CA SER A 216 -28.03 19.89 13.53
C SER A 216 -29.40 19.23 13.67
N MET A 217 -29.67 18.14 12.97
CA MET A 217 -30.87 17.33 13.04
C MET A 217 -30.76 16.15 13.99
N GLY A 218 -29.57 15.91 14.54
CA GLY A 218 -29.29 14.83 15.48
C GLY A 218 -28.88 13.52 14.80
N ASN A 219 -28.57 13.50 13.49
CA ASN A 219 -28.01 12.32 12.83
C ASN A 219 -26.55 12.22 13.19
N THR A 220 -26.11 11.01 13.53
CA THR A 220 -24.72 10.72 13.85
C THR A 220 -24.10 9.94 12.71
N GLY A 221 -22.95 10.41 12.20
CA GLY A 221 -22.11 9.71 11.26
C GLY A 221 -20.75 9.40 11.88
N HIS A 222 -20.08 8.37 11.39
CA HIS A 222 -18.71 8.04 11.71
C HIS A 222 -17.84 8.37 10.51
N TYR A 223 -16.76 9.11 10.73
CA TYR A 223 -15.84 9.56 9.69
C TYR A 223 -14.45 8.96 9.92
N THR A 224 -13.87 8.42 8.86
CA THR A 224 -12.52 7.84 8.89
C THR A 224 -11.68 8.52 7.83
N TYR A 225 -10.60 9.16 8.25
CA TYR A 225 -9.66 9.81 7.34
C TYR A 225 -8.27 9.21 7.51
N ARG A 226 -7.74 8.66 6.41
CA ARG A 226 -6.38 8.14 6.31
C ARG A 226 -5.78 8.68 5.02
N VAL A 227 -4.85 9.61 5.13
CA VAL A 227 -4.19 10.22 3.96
C VAL A 227 -2.71 9.84 3.98
N PRO A 228 -2.25 9.08 3.00
CA PRO A 228 -0.88 8.58 2.96
C PRO A 228 0.09 9.60 2.38
N GLN A 229 1.38 9.38 2.68
CA GLN A 229 2.51 10.06 2.07
C GLN A 229 3.61 9.03 1.79
N LEU A 230 4.13 9.02 0.57
CA LEU A 230 5.29 8.22 0.22
C LEU A 230 6.56 8.89 0.77
N GLU A 231 7.34 8.16 1.57
CA GLU A 231 8.61 8.63 2.14
C GLU A 231 9.79 8.17 1.26
N ALA A 232 9.99 8.86 0.15
CA ALA A 232 11.15 8.70 -0.71
C ALA A 232 11.61 10.07 -1.23
N ASP A 233 12.92 10.24 -1.34
CA ASP A 233 13.54 11.46 -1.90
C ASP A 233 13.68 11.31 -3.43
N THR A 234 12.53 11.16 -4.11
CA THR A 234 12.45 11.00 -5.57
C THR A 234 11.43 11.96 -6.17
N GLU A 235 11.59 12.26 -7.46
CA GLU A 235 10.65 13.11 -8.19
C GLU A 235 9.25 12.45 -8.28
N GLY A 236 9.20 11.13 -8.46
CA GLY A 236 7.95 10.36 -8.51
C GLY A 236 7.17 10.44 -7.19
N ALA A 237 7.84 10.21 -6.04
CA ALA A 237 7.22 10.33 -4.74
C ALA A 237 6.72 11.75 -4.47
N ALA A 238 7.52 12.77 -4.76
CA ALA A 238 7.10 14.18 -4.64
C ALA A 238 5.89 14.51 -5.52
N SER A 239 5.84 13.98 -6.75
CA SER A 239 4.71 14.14 -7.67
C SER A 239 3.43 13.50 -7.13
N ILE A 240 3.52 12.28 -6.60
CA ILE A 240 2.39 11.55 -6.01
C ILE A 240 1.90 12.27 -4.77
N ASN A 241 2.78 12.60 -3.82
CA ASN A 241 2.41 13.32 -2.60
C ASN A 241 1.73 14.66 -2.88
N GLY A 242 2.25 15.41 -3.85
CA GLY A 242 1.62 16.66 -4.27
C GLY A 242 0.27 16.48 -4.99
N ALA A 243 0.02 15.33 -5.61
CA ALA A 243 -1.29 15.00 -6.16
C ALA A 243 -2.28 14.66 -5.05
N ILE A 244 -1.89 13.82 -4.10
CA ILE A 244 -2.69 13.46 -2.93
C ILE A 244 -3.08 14.71 -2.12
N GLU A 245 -2.13 15.60 -1.85
CA GLU A 245 -2.40 16.85 -1.12
C GLU A 245 -3.41 17.75 -1.84
N ARG A 246 -3.29 17.89 -3.18
CA ARG A 246 -4.24 18.70 -3.96
C ARG A 246 -5.64 18.10 -3.99
N GLU A 247 -5.75 16.78 -4.05
CA GLU A 247 -7.02 16.07 -4.20
C GLU A 247 -7.73 15.91 -2.86
N TYR A 248 -7.01 15.47 -1.83
CA TYR A 248 -7.61 15.12 -0.53
C TYR A 248 -7.42 16.17 0.55
N GLY A 249 -6.45 17.09 0.41
CA GLY A 249 -6.21 18.18 1.37
C GLY A 249 -7.44 19.02 1.68
N PRO A 250 -8.25 19.45 0.69
CA PRO A 250 -9.48 20.23 0.96
C PRO A 250 -10.48 19.48 1.84
N PHE A 251 -10.64 18.17 1.69
CA PHE A 251 -11.54 17.36 2.55
C PHE A 251 -11.02 17.28 3.97
N VAL A 252 -9.71 17.14 4.14
CA VAL A 252 -9.08 17.15 5.48
C VAL A 252 -9.27 18.51 6.16
N GLU A 253 -9.07 19.61 5.42
CA GLU A 253 -9.30 20.97 5.96
C GLU A 253 -10.76 21.19 6.35
N GLU A 254 -11.72 20.73 5.53
CA GLU A 254 -13.15 20.77 5.84
C GLU A 254 -13.44 19.95 7.10
N ALA A 255 -12.94 18.72 7.21
CA ALA A 255 -13.15 17.87 8.37
C ALA A 255 -12.61 18.49 9.65
N LEU A 256 -11.42 19.08 9.63
CA LEU A 256 -10.81 19.77 10.75
C LEU A 256 -11.67 20.99 11.19
N ALA A 257 -12.16 21.77 10.22
CA ALA A 257 -13.02 22.92 10.50
C ALA A 257 -14.37 22.48 11.11
N CYS A 258 -14.92 21.36 10.66
CA CYS A 258 -16.19 20.83 11.15
C CYS A 258 -16.09 20.21 12.54
N LYS A 259 -14.95 19.66 12.91
CA LYS A 259 -14.67 19.08 14.23
C LYS A 259 -14.97 20.07 15.36
N ASP A 260 -14.74 21.36 15.11
CA ASP A 260 -14.93 22.44 16.09
C ASP A 260 -16.27 23.20 15.92
N GLY A 261 -17.02 23.04 14.83
CA GLY A 261 -18.10 23.97 14.46
C GLY A 261 -19.45 23.42 13.97
N GLY A 262 -19.61 22.13 13.76
CA GLY A 262 -20.93 21.53 13.50
C GLY A 262 -21.49 21.75 12.09
N TYR A 263 -20.69 21.75 11.06
CA TYR A 263 -21.11 21.74 9.65
C TYR A 263 -21.24 20.30 9.13
N SER A 264 -21.96 20.08 8.02
CA SER A 264 -21.93 18.79 7.34
C SER A 264 -20.62 18.66 6.57
N ILE A 265 -20.05 17.46 6.61
CA ILE A 265 -18.80 17.11 5.91
C ILE A 265 -19.18 16.49 4.57
N SER A 266 -18.54 16.94 3.49
CA SER A 266 -18.84 16.45 2.14
C SER A 266 -18.24 15.08 1.84
N CYS A 267 -17.23 14.62 2.58
CA CYS A 267 -16.61 13.32 2.41
C CYS A 267 -16.75 12.49 3.70
N ALA A 268 -17.35 11.31 3.60
CA ALA A 268 -17.59 10.45 4.75
C ALA A 268 -16.34 9.66 5.18
N TYR A 269 -15.49 9.27 4.22
CA TYR A 269 -14.23 8.61 4.52
C TYR A 269 -13.18 8.86 3.44
N ILE A 270 -11.92 8.77 3.83
CA ILE A 270 -10.75 8.65 2.96
C ILE A 270 -9.93 7.49 3.49
N VAL A 271 -9.73 6.48 2.67
CA VAL A 271 -8.92 5.30 3.01
C VAL A 271 -8.01 4.95 1.86
N TRP A 272 -6.96 4.19 2.12
CA TRP A 272 -6.01 3.76 1.11
C TRP A 272 -5.56 2.32 1.34
N GLU A 273 -5.10 1.71 0.27
CA GLU A 273 -4.47 0.40 0.26
C GLU A 273 -3.32 0.39 -0.75
N THR A 274 -2.45 -0.61 -0.67
CA THR A 274 -1.35 -0.77 -1.60
C THR A 274 -1.29 -2.15 -2.18
N HIS A 275 -0.88 -2.21 -3.44
CA HIS A 275 -0.58 -3.44 -4.16
C HIS A 275 0.81 -3.34 -4.76
N GLN A 276 1.53 -4.44 -4.84
CA GLN A 276 2.85 -4.46 -5.46
C GLN A 276 2.97 -5.61 -6.43
N TYR A 277 3.31 -5.28 -7.67
CA TYR A 277 3.62 -6.24 -8.72
C TYR A 277 5.01 -5.93 -9.31
N GLY A 278 5.98 -6.81 -9.06
CA GLY A 278 7.38 -6.53 -9.43
C GLY A 278 7.89 -5.23 -8.81
N ASP A 279 8.37 -4.32 -9.64
CA ASP A 279 8.84 -3.00 -9.22
C ASP A 279 7.73 -1.93 -9.22
N ILE A 280 6.48 -2.30 -9.48
CA ILE A 280 5.35 -1.38 -9.53
C ILE A 280 4.62 -1.41 -8.18
N LEU A 281 4.68 -0.31 -7.44
CA LEU A 281 3.86 -0.05 -6.25
C LEU A 281 2.64 0.75 -6.66
N SER A 282 1.47 0.22 -6.37
CA SER A 282 0.18 0.87 -6.59
C SER A 282 -0.38 1.36 -5.26
N LEU A 283 -0.61 2.66 -5.14
CA LEU A 283 -1.31 3.26 -4.02
C LEU A 283 -2.73 3.60 -4.48
N VAL A 284 -3.70 2.86 -3.96
CA VAL A 284 -5.11 3.00 -4.29
C VAL A 284 -5.81 3.75 -3.18
N MET A 285 -6.44 4.86 -3.51
CA MET A 285 -7.21 5.65 -2.57
C MET A 285 -8.68 5.58 -2.92
N SER A 286 -9.53 5.55 -1.89
CA SER A 286 -10.96 5.67 -2.03
C SER A 286 -11.52 6.69 -1.05
N CYS A 287 -12.50 7.47 -1.51
CA CYS A 287 -13.28 8.37 -0.68
C CYS A 287 -14.76 8.26 -1.03
N ALA A 288 -15.63 8.50 -0.05
CA ALA A 288 -17.06 8.58 -0.30
C ALA A 288 -17.52 10.03 -0.21
N TRP A 289 -18.10 10.51 -1.31
CA TRP A 289 -18.87 11.74 -1.33
C TRP A 289 -20.26 11.52 -0.77
N ASP A 290 -20.82 12.58 -0.20
CA ASP A 290 -22.18 12.74 0.30
C ASP A 290 -23.11 11.52 0.04
N GLY A 291 -23.05 10.56 0.95
CA GLY A 291 -24.05 9.52 1.09
C GLY A 291 -23.96 8.30 0.18
N ASP A 292 -22.83 7.91 -0.39
CA ASP A 292 -22.59 6.60 -1.05
C ASP A 292 -21.95 6.67 -2.45
N VAL A 293 -21.50 7.84 -2.91
CA VAL A 293 -20.75 7.93 -4.18
C VAL A 293 -19.28 7.77 -3.89
N ASN A 294 -18.75 6.59 -4.20
CA ASN A 294 -17.33 6.33 -4.08
C ASN A 294 -16.55 6.95 -5.26
N GLN A 295 -15.41 7.53 -4.95
CA GLN A 295 -14.41 7.95 -5.93
C GLN A 295 -13.09 7.27 -5.62
N TYR A 296 -12.34 6.97 -6.65
CA TYR A 296 -11.09 6.25 -6.55
C TYR A 296 -9.97 6.98 -7.27
N SER A 297 -8.80 7.00 -6.66
CA SER A 297 -7.57 7.48 -7.28
C SER A 297 -6.49 6.41 -7.16
N VAL A 298 -5.73 6.24 -8.24
CA VAL A 298 -4.61 5.30 -8.27
C VAL A 298 -3.33 6.07 -8.57
N TYR A 299 -2.32 5.86 -7.75
CA TYR A 299 -0.99 6.42 -7.95
C TYR A 299 0.00 5.28 -8.10
N LEU A 300 0.64 5.21 -9.25
CA LEU A 300 1.61 4.19 -9.59
C LEU A 300 3.02 4.74 -9.39
N TYR A 301 3.86 3.97 -8.73
CA TYR A 301 5.24 4.31 -8.46
C TYR A 301 6.16 3.15 -8.86
N ASP A 302 7.10 3.42 -9.74
CA ASP A 302 8.16 2.48 -10.06
C ASP A 302 9.25 2.57 -8.99
N THR A 303 9.43 1.50 -8.24
CA THR A 303 10.34 1.44 -7.10
C THR A 303 11.82 1.32 -7.52
N ASP A 304 12.10 0.88 -8.74
CA ASP A 304 13.46 0.80 -9.28
C ASP A 304 13.95 2.17 -9.78
N SER A 305 13.14 2.87 -10.57
CA SER A 305 13.48 4.18 -11.12
C SER A 305 13.14 5.36 -10.21
N GLY A 306 12.24 5.19 -9.24
CA GLY A 306 11.72 6.26 -8.40
C GLY A 306 10.78 7.21 -9.14
N THR A 307 10.15 6.78 -10.23
CA THR A 307 9.26 7.59 -11.04
C THR A 307 7.79 7.27 -10.80
N ARG A 308 6.94 8.27 -11.03
CA ARG A 308 5.49 8.06 -11.11
C ARG A 308 5.14 7.55 -12.50
N LEU A 309 4.33 6.50 -12.58
CA LEU A 309 3.81 5.98 -13.84
C LEU A 309 2.38 6.45 -14.10
N ASN A 310 2.01 6.52 -15.36
CA ASN A 310 0.63 6.59 -15.83
C ASN A 310 0.16 5.21 -16.32
N THR A 311 -1.12 5.08 -16.69
CA THR A 311 -1.68 3.79 -17.14
C THR A 311 -0.98 3.26 -18.41
N ALA A 312 -0.58 4.12 -19.35
CA ALA A 312 0.11 3.68 -20.56
C ALA A 312 1.53 3.15 -20.26
N GLU A 313 2.24 3.82 -19.35
CA GLU A 313 3.57 3.38 -18.87
C GLU A 313 3.46 2.07 -18.09
N LEU A 314 2.43 1.93 -17.25
CA LEU A 314 2.11 0.66 -16.59
C LEU A 314 1.95 -0.49 -17.57
N LEU A 315 1.11 -0.31 -18.61
CA LEU A 315 0.88 -1.36 -19.61
C LEU A 315 2.17 -1.72 -20.36
N ALA A 316 3.00 -0.73 -20.67
CA ALA A 316 4.28 -0.94 -21.32
C ALA A 316 5.24 -1.77 -20.43
N GLU A 317 5.34 -1.46 -19.13
CA GLU A 317 6.15 -2.22 -18.17
C GLU A 317 5.64 -3.67 -18.02
N MET A 318 4.33 -3.87 -18.03
CA MET A 318 3.73 -5.20 -17.95
C MET A 318 3.76 -5.96 -19.28
N GLY A 319 4.17 -5.33 -20.40
CA GLY A 319 4.15 -5.92 -21.73
C GLY A 319 2.74 -6.16 -22.29
N VAL A 320 1.76 -5.39 -21.83
CA VAL A 320 0.36 -5.49 -22.25
C VAL A 320 0.12 -4.59 -23.47
N ASP A 321 -0.49 -5.13 -24.52
CA ASP A 321 -0.90 -4.35 -25.69
C ASP A 321 -2.08 -3.43 -25.35
N GLU A 322 -1.93 -2.14 -25.63
CA GLU A 322 -2.93 -1.11 -25.32
C GLU A 322 -4.28 -1.38 -26.00
N THR A 323 -4.29 -1.83 -27.26
CA THR A 323 -5.53 -2.13 -27.97
C THR A 323 -6.25 -3.31 -27.34
N ALA A 324 -5.51 -4.36 -27.00
CA ALA A 324 -6.07 -5.54 -26.34
C ALA A 324 -6.62 -5.17 -24.94
N PHE A 325 -5.93 -4.30 -24.22
CA PHE A 325 -6.39 -3.80 -22.93
C PHE A 325 -7.70 -3.01 -23.06
N LEU A 326 -7.77 -2.03 -23.97
CA LEU A 326 -8.98 -1.23 -24.21
C LEU A 326 -10.18 -2.08 -24.63
N ASP A 327 -9.95 -3.11 -25.45
CA ASP A 327 -11.00 -4.05 -25.86
C ASP A 327 -11.49 -4.90 -24.68
N ALA A 328 -10.59 -5.38 -23.82
CA ALA A 328 -10.95 -6.13 -22.62
C ALA A 328 -11.72 -5.26 -21.61
N VAL A 329 -11.29 -4.00 -21.40
CA VAL A 329 -12.03 -3.05 -20.56
C VAL A 329 -13.43 -2.78 -21.12
N ARG A 330 -13.56 -2.59 -22.43
CA ARG A 330 -14.87 -2.38 -23.08
C ARG A 330 -15.80 -3.57 -22.89
N GLN A 331 -15.26 -4.78 -22.97
CA GLN A 331 -16.02 -5.99 -22.69
C GLN A 331 -16.46 -6.05 -21.23
N ALA A 332 -15.55 -5.86 -20.28
CA ALA A 332 -15.85 -5.86 -18.84
C ALA A 332 -16.88 -4.78 -18.47
N ALA A 333 -16.77 -3.59 -19.06
CA ALA A 333 -17.72 -2.49 -18.87
C ALA A 333 -19.12 -2.85 -19.41
N ALA A 334 -19.20 -3.53 -20.57
CA ALA A 334 -20.46 -3.98 -21.11
C ALA A 334 -21.12 -5.01 -20.20
N GLU A 335 -20.37 -6.01 -19.73
CA GLU A 335 -20.86 -7.04 -18.81
C GLU A 335 -21.33 -6.43 -17.48
N ARG A 336 -20.58 -5.48 -16.94
CA ARG A 336 -20.94 -4.77 -15.71
C ARG A 336 -22.23 -3.97 -15.90
N PHE A 337 -22.33 -3.15 -16.94
CA PHE A 337 -23.53 -2.38 -17.23
C PHE A 337 -24.75 -3.28 -17.43
N ASP A 338 -24.63 -4.29 -18.27
CA ASP A 338 -25.72 -5.23 -18.57
C ASP A 338 -26.15 -6.02 -17.32
N GLY A 339 -25.19 -6.35 -16.43
CA GLY A 339 -25.45 -6.98 -15.14
C GLY A 339 -26.19 -6.08 -14.17
N ASN A 340 -25.79 -4.81 -14.03
CA ASN A 340 -26.42 -3.84 -13.15
C ASN A 340 -27.91 -3.61 -13.50
N TYR A 341 -28.27 -3.77 -14.77
CA TYR A 341 -29.62 -3.49 -15.27
C TYR A 341 -30.38 -4.71 -15.81
N ALA A 342 -29.90 -5.93 -15.54
CA ALA A 342 -30.50 -7.19 -16.03
C ALA A 342 -31.99 -7.33 -15.64
N ASP A 343 -32.35 -6.88 -14.45
CA ASP A 343 -33.71 -6.96 -13.89
C ASP A 343 -34.53 -5.68 -14.07
N CYS A 344 -34.04 -4.71 -14.85
CA CYS A 344 -34.71 -3.45 -15.06
C CYS A 344 -35.91 -3.61 -16.00
N THR A 345 -37.14 -3.65 -15.45
CA THR A 345 -38.38 -3.95 -16.18
C THR A 345 -39.23 -2.71 -16.54
N GLY A 346 -38.69 -1.50 -16.38
CA GLY A 346 -39.41 -0.24 -16.62
C GLY A 346 -39.33 0.26 -18.06
N ASN A 347 -40.00 1.36 -18.38
CA ASN A 347 -39.98 2.07 -19.65
C ASN A 347 -38.69 2.91 -19.85
N PHE A 348 -37.52 2.34 -19.53
CA PHE A 348 -36.24 3.03 -19.58
C PHE A 348 -35.38 2.70 -20.82
N GLY A 349 -35.96 1.97 -21.81
CA GLY A 349 -35.22 1.37 -22.90
C GLY A 349 -34.31 2.31 -23.67
N ASP A 350 -34.83 3.48 -24.09
CA ASP A 350 -34.00 4.47 -24.83
C ASP A 350 -32.93 5.07 -23.93
N PHE A 351 -33.24 5.34 -22.68
CA PHE A 351 -32.31 5.91 -21.72
C PHE A 351 -31.22 4.91 -21.31
N LEU A 352 -31.57 3.64 -21.10
CA LEU A 352 -30.61 2.57 -20.87
C LEU A 352 -29.66 2.41 -22.06
N ALA A 353 -30.19 2.47 -23.29
CA ALA A 353 -29.38 2.36 -24.50
C ALA A 353 -28.39 3.53 -24.62
N GLU A 354 -28.84 4.76 -24.28
CA GLU A 354 -27.98 5.96 -24.26
C GLU A 354 -26.88 5.82 -23.21
N ARG A 355 -27.22 5.44 -21.98
CA ARG A 355 -26.25 5.25 -20.90
C ARG A 355 -25.24 4.14 -21.20
N ARG A 356 -25.70 3.04 -21.77
CA ARG A 356 -24.82 1.97 -22.24
C ARG A 356 -23.86 2.43 -23.33
N ALA A 357 -24.39 3.16 -24.31
CA ALA A 357 -23.57 3.68 -25.41
C ALA A 357 -22.49 4.66 -24.88
N TRP A 358 -22.84 5.51 -23.94
CA TRP A 358 -21.89 6.39 -23.28
C TRP A 358 -20.84 5.61 -22.48
N THR A 359 -21.26 4.61 -21.66
CA THR A 359 -20.35 3.76 -20.89
C THR A 359 -19.29 3.11 -21.78
N LEU A 360 -19.65 2.71 -23.00
CA LEU A 360 -18.77 2.02 -23.93
C LEU A 360 -18.09 2.93 -24.96
N SER A 361 -18.29 4.24 -24.85
CA SER A 361 -17.73 5.21 -25.79
C SER A 361 -16.21 5.42 -25.58
N ASP A 362 -15.53 5.86 -26.63
CA ASP A 362 -14.12 6.24 -26.57
C ASP A 362 -13.88 7.48 -25.69
N ASP A 363 -14.91 8.30 -25.42
CA ASP A 363 -14.83 9.41 -24.49
C ASP A 363 -14.70 8.94 -23.04
N ASN A 364 -15.26 7.77 -22.72
CA ASN A 364 -15.21 7.17 -21.38
C ASN A 364 -14.09 6.12 -21.25
N ILE A 365 -13.88 5.29 -22.29
CA ILE A 365 -12.85 4.24 -22.30
C ILE A 365 -11.65 4.71 -23.10
N ASN A 366 -10.72 5.39 -22.43
CA ASN A 366 -9.46 5.83 -23.00
C ASN A 366 -8.39 5.98 -21.91
N MET A 367 -7.13 6.02 -22.32
CA MET A 367 -5.97 6.02 -21.42
C MET A 367 -5.82 7.30 -20.58
N ASP A 368 -6.47 8.41 -20.98
CA ASP A 368 -6.39 9.67 -20.24
C ASP A 368 -7.39 9.75 -19.08
N VAL A 369 -8.45 8.97 -19.15
CA VAL A 369 -9.56 8.97 -18.16
C VAL A 369 -9.43 7.80 -17.18
N MET A 370 -9.06 6.63 -17.68
CA MET A 370 -9.00 5.42 -16.86
C MET A 370 -7.77 5.41 -15.96
N VAL A 371 -7.96 4.91 -14.76
CA VAL A 371 -6.87 4.55 -13.87
C VAL A 371 -6.87 3.05 -13.64
N ALA A 372 -5.69 2.44 -13.67
CA ALA A 372 -5.52 1.01 -13.53
C ALA A 372 -4.34 0.69 -12.60
N TYR A 373 -4.42 -0.46 -11.95
CA TYR A 373 -3.30 -1.02 -11.20
C TYR A 373 -3.28 -2.55 -11.30
N PRO A 374 -2.11 -3.18 -11.22
CA PRO A 374 -1.99 -4.62 -11.05
C PRO A 374 -2.09 -4.98 -9.57
N ASP A 375 -2.78 -6.09 -9.25
CA ASP A 375 -2.64 -6.74 -7.97
C ASP A 375 -1.32 -7.55 -7.88
N GLU A 376 -1.10 -8.24 -6.78
CA GLU A 376 0.10 -9.03 -6.52
C GLU A 376 0.30 -10.19 -7.51
N ASP A 377 -0.79 -10.66 -8.13
CA ASP A 377 -0.79 -11.72 -9.15
C ASP A 377 -0.61 -11.16 -10.57
N GLY A 378 -0.57 -9.83 -10.72
CA GLY A 378 -0.49 -9.13 -12.00
C GLY A 378 -1.82 -9.03 -12.73
N GLN A 379 -2.94 -9.32 -12.05
CA GLN A 379 -4.27 -9.09 -12.59
C GLN A 379 -4.55 -7.58 -12.59
N LEU A 380 -4.91 -7.03 -13.75
CA LEU A 380 -5.25 -5.61 -13.84
C LEU A 380 -6.65 -5.31 -13.31
N HIS A 381 -6.71 -4.31 -12.46
CA HIS A 381 -7.93 -3.68 -11.97
C HIS A 381 -8.05 -2.28 -12.55
N VAL A 382 -9.24 -1.91 -13.00
CA VAL A 382 -9.50 -0.62 -13.67
C VAL A 382 -10.68 0.05 -13.02
N VAL A 383 -10.54 1.32 -12.69
CA VAL A 383 -11.69 2.18 -12.33
C VAL A 383 -12.25 2.80 -13.59
N LEU A 384 -13.54 2.64 -13.78
CA LEU A 384 -14.27 3.22 -14.89
C LEU A 384 -15.64 3.73 -14.44
N PRO A 385 -16.06 4.94 -14.86
CA PRO A 385 -17.42 5.39 -14.68
C PRO A 385 -18.41 4.52 -15.48
N ILE A 386 -19.36 3.91 -14.79
CA ILE A 386 -20.45 3.12 -15.39
C ILE A 386 -21.71 3.96 -15.36
N GLY A 387 -22.32 4.17 -16.51
CA GLY A 387 -23.51 5.00 -16.67
C GLY A 387 -24.67 4.54 -15.79
N SER A 388 -25.37 5.49 -15.17
CA SER A 388 -26.46 5.22 -14.24
C SER A 388 -27.78 5.80 -14.73
N ILE A 389 -28.88 5.16 -14.34
CA ILE A 389 -30.26 5.62 -14.63
C ILE A 389 -30.92 6.29 -13.41
N ALA A 390 -30.26 6.31 -12.27
CA ALA A 390 -30.77 6.90 -11.03
C ALA A 390 -29.63 7.48 -10.19
N GLY A 391 -29.88 8.58 -9.53
CA GLY A 391 -28.91 9.28 -8.70
C GLY A 391 -27.96 10.14 -9.54
N ALA A 392 -26.71 9.76 -9.66
CA ALA A 392 -25.72 10.42 -10.52
C ALA A 392 -25.83 9.94 -11.98
N ASP A 393 -25.16 10.64 -12.91
CA ASP A 393 -25.09 10.24 -14.31
C ASP A 393 -24.27 8.96 -14.52
N ALA A 394 -23.27 8.73 -13.67
CA ALA A 394 -22.43 7.55 -13.62
C ALA A 394 -21.87 7.36 -12.21
N TYR A 395 -21.44 6.14 -11.92
CA TYR A 395 -20.69 5.78 -10.72
C TYR A 395 -19.38 5.12 -11.11
N GLU A 396 -18.32 5.45 -10.42
CA GLU A 396 -17.04 4.75 -10.59
C GLU A 396 -17.15 3.32 -10.02
N GLU A 397 -16.77 2.35 -10.83
CA GLU A 397 -16.78 0.95 -10.47
C GLU A 397 -15.46 0.27 -10.83
N TRP A 398 -15.07 -0.70 -10.01
CA TRP A 398 -13.93 -1.55 -10.29
C TRP A 398 -14.29 -2.62 -11.31
N LEU A 399 -13.48 -2.71 -12.36
CA LEU A 399 -13.53 -3.75 -13.37
C LEU A 399 -12.23 -4.56 -13.33
N THR A 400 -12.35 -5.84 -13.62
CA THR A 400 -11.21 -6.77 -13.78
C THR A 400 -11.25 -7.30 -15.22
N PRO A 401 -10.60 -6.60 -16.18
CA PRO A 401 -10.63 -7.02 -17.58
C PRO A 401 -9.85 -8.32 -17.76
N GLU A 402 -10.45 -9.29 -18.46
CA GLU A 402 -9.78 -10.52 -18.82
C GLU A 402 -8.88 -10.27 -20.05
N LEU A 403 -7.60 -10.13 -19.82
CA LEU A 403 -6.60 -10.11 -20.88
C LEU A 403 -6.39 -11.55 -21.36
N GLY A 404 -6.64 -11.80 -22.65
CA GLY A 404 -6.32 -13.10 -23.25
C GLY A 404 -4.84 -13.42 -22.99
N ALA A 405 -4.52 -14.70 -22.77
CA ALA A 405 -3.15 -15.13 -22.51
C ALA A 405 -2.19 -14.48 -23.51
N VAL A 406 -1.29 -13.64 -23.01
CA VAL A 406 -0.20 -13.06 -23.79
C VAL A 406 0.66 -14.24 -24.24
N GLY A 407 0.65 -14.51 -25.56
CA GLY A 407 1.30 -15.66 -26.18
C GLY A 407 2.80 -15.48 -26.33
#